data_e43e8992ebb54848b0062c12829f2db5
#
_entry.id   e43e8992ebb54848b0062c12829f2db5
#
_cell.length_a   1.000
_cell.length_b   1.000
_cell.length_c   1.000
_cell.angle_alpha   90.00
_cell.angle_beta   90.00
_cell.angle_gamma   90.00
#
_symmetry.space_group_name_H-M   'P 1'
#
loop_
_entity.id
_entity.type
_entity.pdbx_description
1 polymer ?
#
loop_
_entity_poly.entity_id
_entity_poly.type
_entity_poly.pdbx_seq_one_letter_code
_entity_poly.pdbx_strand_id
1 'polypeptide(L)'
;FAAYKEDQVIQESVERILLQDYPADKYRVIVVSDHMREETNQALAKLPIELLTPDFEHSMKHKSITYALEYLKEGIDKVVILDADNLTDTDFLTRINDITQDNIALQAHRTLKNDNTPIAVWDGISEEINNTIFRKGRVNVGISSSLIGSGMVFDFGWLKSHMPQCGTFAEDKELEIYLATENIFVDYAEDILVYDEKTSRQEVMARQRSRWFHAQLLAFSLIIRHLDLRTLNWNYMDKAVQWFPLREY
;
A
#
# COMPACT_ATOMS: atom_id res chain seq x y z
N PHE A 1 -6.79 4.54 5.78
CA PHE A 1 -6.48 3.26 6.45
C PHE A 1 -7.57 2.24 6.17
N ALA A 2 -7.18 1.02 5.75
CA ALA A 2 -8.07 -0.14 5.65
C ALA A 2 -7.79 -1.06 6.84
N ALA A 3 -8.70 -1.09 7.82
CA ALA A 3 -8.50 -1.80 9.09
C ALA A 3 -9.48 -2.97 9.23
N TYR A 4 -8.96 -4.21 9.19
CA TYR A 4 -9.73 -5.43 9.40
C TYR A 4 -9.28 -6.14 10.68
N LYS A 5 -10.07 -6.05 11.76
CA LYS A 5 -9.75 -6.64 13.07
C LYS A 5 -8.41 -6.17 13.67
N GLU A 6 -8.04 -4.92 13.42
CA GLU A 6 -6.76 -4.32 13.84
C GLU A 6 -6.93 -3.40 15.08
N ASP A 7 -7.77 -3.84 16.03
CA ASP A 7 -8.16 -3.07 17.22
C ASP A 7 -6.99 -2.60 18.10
N GLN A 8 -5.86 -3.32 18.05
CA GLN A 8 -4.73 -3.06 18.96
C GLN A 8 -3.80 -1.95 18.46
N VAL A 9 -3.78 -1.71 17.14
CA VAL A 9 -2.75 -0.86 16.50
C VAL A 9 -3.33 0.39 15.84
N ILE A 10 -4.56 0.34 15.34
CA ILE A 10 -5.15 1.39 14.51
C ILE A 10 -5.20 2.76 15.21
N GLN A 11 -5.47 2.81 16.50
CA GLN A 11 -5.60 4.08 17.22
C GLN A 11 -4.27 4.84 17.22
N GLU A 12 -3.14 4.17 17.52
CA GLU A 12 -1.80 4.76 17.50
C GLU A 12 -1.48 5.34 16.11
N SER A 13 -1.77 4.58 15.05
CA SER A 13 -1.51 4.97 13.66
C SER A 13 -2.33 6.20 13.26
N VAL A 14 -3.60 6.23 13.64
CA VAL A 14 -4.48 7.38 13.38
C VAL A 14 -4.05 8.61 14.17
N GLU A 15 -3.74 8.46 15.47
CA GLU A 15 -3.24 9.58 16.28
C GLU A 15 -1.94 10.13 15.72
N ARG A 16 -1.05 9.26 15.20
CA ARG A 16 0.23 9.68 14.61
C ARG A 16 0.06 10.46 13.31
N ILE A 17 -0.82 10.03 12.40
CA ILE A 17 -1.07 10.76 11.15
C ILE A 17 -1.78 12.10 11.38
N LEU A 18 -2.49 12.26 12.48
CA LEU A 18 -3.10 13.54 12.84
C LEU A 18 -2.09 14.59 13.34
N LEU A 19 -0.83 14.19 13.61
CA LEU A 19 0.26 15.08 14.02
C LEU A 19 1.10 15.60 12.85
N GLN A 20 0.58 15.53 11.63
CA GLN A 20 1.33 15.98 10.45
C GLN A 20 1.56 17.49 10.45
N ASP A 21 2.79 17.90 10.10
CA ASP A 21 3.15 19.28 9.79
C ASP A 21 2.70 19.61 8.35
N TYR A 22 1.39 19.63 8.16
CA TYR A 22 0.71 19.90 6.90
C TYR A 22 -0.63 20.60 7.19
N PRO A 23 -1.09 21.55 6.35
CA PRO A 23 -2.32 22.28 6.62
C PRO A 23 -3.52 21.35 6.81
N ALA A 24 -4.20 21.46 7.96
CA ALA A 24 -5.27 20.54 8.33
C ALA A 24 -6.49 20.60 7.39
N ASP A 25 -6.66 21.68 6.66
CA ASP A 25 -7.70 21.86 5.64
C ASP A 25 -7.31 21.24 4.28
N LYS A 26 -6.07 20.72 4.14
CA LYS A 26 -5.53 20.14 2.91
C LYS A 26 -5.46 18.61 2.94
N TYR A 27 -5.80 17.97 4.04
CA TYR A 27 -5.86 16.51 4.09
C TYR A 27 -7.05 16.01 4.91
N ARG A 28 -7.45 14.80 4.63
CA ARG A 28 -8.51 14.08 5.34
C ARG A 28 -8.00 12.72 5.73
N VAL A 29 -8.29 12.29 6.94
CA VAL A 29 -7.97 10.93 7.41
C VAL A 29 -9.24 10.09 7.40
N ILE A 30 -9.22 9.03 6.61
CA ILE A 30 -10.34 8.10 6.49
C ILE A 30 -9.91 6.74 7.03
N VAL A 31 -10.70 6.20 7.93
CA VAL A 31 -10.54 4.84 8.44
C VAL A 31 -11.74 4.01 8.00
N VAL A 32 -11.48 2.95 7.25
CA VAL A 32 -12.48 1.94 6.93
C VAL A 32 -12.34 0.82 7.97
N SER A 33 -13.28 0.82 8.91
CA SER A 33 -13.34 -0.12 10.03
C SER A 33 -14.15 -1.35 9.63
N ASP A 34 -13.44 -2.42 9.29
CA ASP A 34 -14.04 -3.69 8.88
C ASP A 34 -13.92 -4.71 10.00
N HIS A 35 -15.04 -5.12 10.59
CA HIS A 35 -15.13 -6.07 11.71
C HIS A 35 -14.29 -5.67 12.95
N MET A 36 -14.10 -4.37 13.18
CA MET A 36 -13.49 -3.84 14.40
C MET A 36 -14.48 -3.88 15.57
N ARG A 37 -13.97 -3.85 16.80
CA ARG A 37 -14.80 -3.80 18.00
C ARG A 37 -15.48 -2.45 18.13
N GLU A 38 -16.65 -2.45 18.76
CA GLU A 38 -17.43 -1.24 19.00
C GLU A 38 -16.66 -0.22 19.87
N GLU A 39 -15.92 -0.71 20.88
CA GLU A 39 -15.09 0.15 21.74
C GLU A 39 -14.01 0.89 20.94
N THR A 40 -13.40 0.21 19.98
CA THR A 40 -12.39 0.80 19.08
C THR A 40 -13.04 1.84 18.18
N ASN A 41 -14.19 1.54 17.60
CA ASN A 41 -14.95 2.49 16.78
C ASN A 41 -15.35 3.73 17.56
N GLN A 42 -15.80 3.58 18.80
CA GLN A 42 -16.16 4.70 19.68
C GLN A 42 -14.94 5.55 20.07
N ALA A 43 -13.75 4.94 20.20
CA ALA A 43 -12.52 5.68 20.45
C ALA A 43 -12.09 6.47 19.19
N LEU A 44 -12.12 5.86 18.03
CA LEU A 44 -11.79 6.49 16.75
C LEU A 44 -12.76 7.62 16.40
N ALA A 45 -14.06 7.46 16.69
CA ALA A 45 -15.07 8.48 16.41
C ALA A 45 -14.89 9.79 17.22
N LYS A 46 -14.03 9.79 18.26
CA LYS A 46 -13.66 11.01 19.00
C LYS A 46 -12.54 11.80 18.35
N LEU A 47 -11.84 11.21 17.38
CA LEU A 47 -10.75 11.84 16.66
C LEU A 47 -11.30 12.63 15.45
N PRO A 48 -10.57 13.64 14.95
CA PRO A 48 -10.99 14.43 13.79
C PRO A 48 -10.74 13.65 12.48
N ILE A 49 -11.44 12.53 12.33
CA ILE A 49 -11.33 11.62 11.18
C ILE A 49 -12.71 11.28 10.61
N GLU A 50 -12.70 10.65 9.46
CA GLU A 50 -13.89 10.06 8.87
C GLU A 50 -13.86 8.54 9.06
N LEU A 51 -14.71 8.06 9.95
CA LEU A 51 -14.84 6.64 10.25
C LEU A 51 -15.96 6.03 9.40
N LEU A 52 -15.61 5.07 8.56
CA LEU A 52 -16.52 4.32 7.73
C LEU A 52 -16.61 2.88 8.24
N THR A 53 -17.82 2.38 8.45
CA THR A 53 -18.09 1.04 9.01
C THR A 53 -18.93 0.21 8.04
N PRO A 54 -18.33 -0.29 6.94
CA PRO A 54 -19.05 -1.15 6.00
C PRO A 54 -19.36 -2.51 6.62
N ASP A 55 -20.39 -3.16 6.11
CA ASP A 55 -20.73 -4.55 6.44
C ASP A 55 -20.42 -5.44 5.22
N PHE A 56 -19.19 -5.99 5.16
CA PHE A 56 -18.78 -6.87 4.09
C PHE A 56 -19.01 -8.33 4.44
N GLU A 57 -19.73 -9.07 3.61
CA GLU A 57 -19.84 -10.52 3.73
C GLU A 57 -18.46 -11.21 3.64
N HIS A 58 -17.59 -10.70 2.72
CA HIS A 58 -16.21 -11.14 2.54
C HIS A 58 -15.30 -9.93 2.52
N SER A 59 -14.52 -9.77 3.59
CA SER A 59 -13.57 -8.68 3.77
C SER A 59 -12.37 -8.82 2.85
N MET A 60 -12.05 -7.76 2.14
CA MET A 60 -10.85 -7.64 1.31
C MET A 60 -10.38 -6.18 1.30
N LYS A 61 -9.08 -5.96 1.29
CA LYS A 61 -8.49 -4.62 1.35
C LYS A 61 -8.96 -3.72 0.20
N HIS A 62 -8.99 -4.24 -1.03
CA HIS A 62 -9.48 -3.47 -2.18
C HIS A 62 -10.94 -3.01 -2.02
N LYS A 63 -11.80 -3.83 -1.38
CA LYS A 63 -13.19 -3.43 -1.10
C LYS A 63 -13.27 -2.27 -0.12
N SER A 64 -12.46 -2.31 0.94
CA SER A 64 -12.37 -1.22 1.91
C SER A 64 -11.90 0.08 1.25
N ILE A 65 -10.86 -0.01 0.42
CA ILE A 65 -10.34 1.16 -0.30
C ILE A 65 -11.39 1.67 -1.30
N THR A 66 -12.03 0.79 -2.07
CA THR A 66 -13.11 1.16 -3.00
C THR A 66 -14.24 1.89 -2.27
N TYR A 67 -14.67 1.37 -1.13
CA TYR A 67 -15.73 1.98 -0.31
C TYR A 67 -15.36 3.40 0.13
N ALA A 68 -14.12 3.62 0.54
CA ALA A 68 -13.63 4.96 0.87
C ALA A 68 -13.60 5.89 -0.36
N LEU A 69 -13.16 5.38 -1.53
CA LEU A 69 -13.11 6.16 -2.77
C LEU A 69 -14.50 6.54 -3.29
N GLU A 70 -15.50 5.69 -3.10
CA GLU A 70 -16.90 5.98 -3.43
C GLU A 70 -17.49 7.03 -2.48
N TYR A 71 -17.14 6.98 -1.19
CA TYR A 71 -17.55 7.97 -0.20
C TYR A 71 -16.96 9.35 -0.52
N LEU A 72 -15.71 9.41 -0.99
CA LEU A 72 -15.04 10.63 -1.42
C LEU A 72 -15.62 11.13 -2.75
N LYS A 73 -16.07 12.41 -2.77
CA LYS A 73 -16.67 13.02 -3.99
C LYS A 73 -15.60 13.67 -4.84
N GLU A 74 -15.39 14.98 -4.66
CA GLU A 74 -14.50 15.80 -5.49
C GLU A 74 -13.54 16.61 -4.61
N GLY A 75 -12.51 17.20 -5.22
CA GLY A 75 -11.54 18.04 -4.54
C GLY A 75 -10.42 17.30 -3.83
N ILE A 76 -10.17 16.07 -4.25
CA ILE A 76 -9.03 15.24 -3.78
C ILE A 76 -8.05 15.08 -4.95
N ASP A 77 -6.79 15.42 -4.74
CA ASP A 77 -5.75 15.24 -5.75
C ASP A 77 -5.06 13.89 -5.61
N LYS A 78 -4.69 13.52 -4.39
CA LYS A 78 -3.90 12.31 -4.10
C LYS A 78 -4.54 11.47 -2.99
N VAL A 79 -4.31 10.18 -3.06
CA VAL A 79 -4.69 9.21 -2.03
C VAL A 79 -3.44 8.50 -1.53
N VAL A 80 -3.25 8.51 -0.22
CA VAL A 80 -2.22 7.71 0.46
C VAL A 80 -2.89 6.49 1.08
N ILE A 81 -2.40 5.30 0.78
CA ILE A 81 -2.88 4.03 1.35
C ILE A 81 -1.89 3.58 2.42
N LEU A 82 -2.37 3.47 3.66
CA LEU A 82 -1.61 2.99 4.81
C LEU A 82 -2.33 1.79 5.44
N ASP A 83 -1.56 0.82 5.92
CA ASP A 83 -2.06 -0.27 6.74
C ASP A 83 -2.34 0.21 8.17
N ALA A 84 -3.16 -0.53 8.92
CA ALA A 84 -3.66 -0.13 10.22
C ALA A 84 -2.57 0.04 11.30
N ASP A 85 -1.41 -0.58 11.11
CA ASP A 85 -0.25 -0.56 12.02
C ASP A 85 0.86 0.41 11.60
N ASN A 86 0.67 1.11 10.48
CA ASN A 86 1.69 1.98 9.92
C ASN A 86 1.81 3.30 10.68
N LEU A 87 3.05 3.69 10.97
CA LEU A 87 3.38 5.01 11.47
C LEU A 87 4.15 5.81 10.43
N THR A 88 4.05 7.12 10.51
CA THR A 88 4.76 8.05 9.62
C THR A 88 5.42 9.18 10.42
N ASP A 89 6.44 9.80 9.87
CA ASP A 89 7.03 11.01 10.41
C ASP A 89 6.05 12.20 10.28
N THR A 90 6.27 13.24 11.06
CA THR A 90 5.36 14.41 11.06
C THR A 90 5.42 15.23 9.79
N ASP A 91 6.47 15.14 8.99
CA ASP A 91 6.66 15.81 7.71
C ASP A 91 6.24 14.95 6.50
N PHE A 92 5.68 13.76 6.74
CA PHE A 92 5.36 12.78 5.70
C PHE A 92 4.46 13.36 4.60
N LEU A 93 3.33 14.01 4.97
CA LEU A 93 2.41 14.59 3.98
C LEU A 93 3.03 15.77 3.21
N THR A 94 3.83 16.61 3.88
CA THR A 94 4.56 17.70 3.24
C THR A 94 5.50 17.15 2.18
N ARG A 95 6.31 16.14 2.52
CA ARG A 95 7.25 15.52 1.59
C ARG A 95 6.57 14.77 0.45
N ILE A 96 5.46 14.08 0.72
CA ILE A 96 4.63 13.46 -0.34
C ILE A 96 4.13 14.54 -1.31
N ASN A 97 3.57 15.64 -0.80
CA ASN A 97 3.08 16.73 -1.64
C ASN A 97 4.16 17.30 -2.54
N ASP A 98 5.39 17.48 -2.02
CA ASP A 98 6.49 18.10 -2.76
C ASP A 98 6.93 17.28 -3.98
N ILE A 99 6.82 15.94 -3.91
CA ILE A 99 7.33 15.03 -4.95
C ILE A 99 6.23 14.42 -5.84
N THR A 100 4.95 14.53 -5.48
CA THR A 100 3.87 13.84 -6.22
C THR A 100 3.11 14.73 -7.19
N GLN A 101 3.49 15.99 -7.40
CA GLN A 101 2.72 16.93 -8.21
C GLN A 101 2.41 16.40 -9.61
N ASP A 102 3.39 15.75 -10.27
CA ASP A 102 3.25 15.20 -11.63
C ASP A 102 3.14 13.66 -11.68
N ASN A 103 3.24 12.98 -10.53
CA ASN A 103 3.27 11.52 -10.49
C ASN A 103 1.87 10.93 -10.27
N ILE A 104 1.48 9.94 -11.09
CA ILE A 104 0.23 9.19 -10.91
C ILE A 104 0.36 8.17 -9.79
N ALA A 105 1.52 7.54 -9.65
CA ALA A 105 1.79 6.52 -8.65
C ALA A 105 3.18 6.67 -8.03
N LEU A 106 3.27 6.51 -6.71
CA LEU A 106 4.49 6.55 -5.94
C LEU A 106 4.44 5.48 -4.83
N GLN A 107 5.59 4.83 -4.57
CA GLN A 107 5.79 3.97 -3.40
C GLN A 107 6.71 4.68 -2.40
N ALA A 108 6.23 4.94 -1.19
CA ALA A 108 7.06 5.39 -0.07
C ALA A 108 7.89 4.23 0.51
N HIS A 109 8.97 4.57 1.21
CA HIS A 109 9.89 3.60 1.80
C HIS A 109 9.28 2.95 3.04
N ARG A 110 8.79 1.71 2.91
CA ARG A 110 8.35 0.93 4.06
C ARG A 110 9.55 0.34 4.78
N THR A 111 9.65 0.57 6.08
CA THR A 111 10.74 0.09 6.94
C THR A 111 10.20 -0.51 8.24
N LEU A 112 11.07 -1.08 9.07
CA LEU A 112 10.65 -1.72 10.32
C LEU A 112 10.26 -0.68 11.39
N LYS A 113 9.13 -0.94 12.09
CA LYS A 113 8.70 -0.21 13.29
C LYS A 113 9.35 -0.77 14.57
N ASN A 114 9.61 -2.08 14.60
CA ASN A 114 10.08 -2.79 15.78
C ASN A 114 11.28 -3.70 15.47
N ASP A 115 12.24 -3.74 16.41
CA ASP A 115 13.46 -4.57 16.39
C ASP A 115 13.58 -5.47 17.63
N ASN A 116 12.47 -5.68 18.33
CA ASN A 116 12.38 -6.35 19.63
C ASN A 116 12.68 -7.85 19.61
N THR A 117 12.80 -8.47 18.44
CA THR A 117 13.16 -9.89 18.28
C THR A 117 14.07 -10.09 17.07
N PRO A 118 14.94 -11.15 17.09
CA PRO A 118 15.75 -11.49 15.91
C PRO A 118 14.91 -11.72 14.65
N ILE A 119 13.68 -12.23 14.78
CA ILE A 119 12.78 -12.48 13.65
C ILE A 119 12.34 -11.15 13.03
N ALA A 120 11.93 -10.17 13.85
CA ALA A 120 11.54 -8.86 13.37
C ALA A 120 12.72 -8.15 12.67
N VAL A 121 13.93 -8.26 13.22
CA VAL A 121 15.15 -7.71 12.60
C VAL A 121 15.43 -8.37 11.25
N TRP A 122 15.35 -9.71 11.16
CA TRP A 122 15.53 -10.43 9.89
C TRP A 122 14.48 -10.06 8.84
N ASP A 123 13.24 -9.90 9.25
CA ASP A 123 12.16 -9.47 8.36
C ASP A 123 12.40 -8.03 7.87
N GLY A 124 12.83 -7.14 8.76
CA GLY A 124 13.24 -5.78 8.41
C GLY A 124 14.42 -5.73 7.43
N ILE A 125 15.48 -6.53 7.67
CA ILE A 125 16.61 -6.64 6.73
C ILE A 125 16.14 -7.15 5.36
N SER A 126 15.26 -8.14 5.33
CA SER A 126 14.70 -8.65 4.07
C SER A 126 13.92 -7.55 3.33
N GLU A 127 13.16 -6.72 4.04
CA GLU A 127 12.45 -5.58 3.46
C GLU A 127 13.43 -4.56 2.87
N GLU A 128 14.53 -4.22 3.58
CA GLU A 128 15.53 -3.28 3.07
C GLU A 128 16.29 -3.79 1.85
N ILE A 129 16.56 -5.09 1.78
CA ILE A 129 17.11 -5.72 0.56
C ILE A 129 16.13 -5.55 -0.60
N ASN A 130 14.84 -5.80 -0.36
CA ASN A 130 13.80 -5.62 -1.38
C ASN A 130 13.63 -4.14 -1.77
N ASN A 131 13.70 -3.20 -0.82
CA ASN A 131 13.70 -1.76 -1.09
C ASN A 131 14.85 -1.37 -2.02
N THR A 132 16.04 -1.89 -1.74
CA THR A 132 17.24 -1.61 -2.54
C THR A 132 17.14 -2.18 -3.95
N ILE A 133 16.71 -3.43 -4.10
CA ILE A 133 16.73 -4.16 -5.39
C ILE A 133 15.50 -3.83 -6.24
N PHE A 134 14.29 -3.99 -5.66
CA PHE A 134 13.04 -3.96 -6.44
C PHE A 134 12.36 -2.59 -6.47
N ARG A 135 12.88 -1.59 -5.76
CA ARG A 135 12.35 -0.23 -5.72
C ARG A 135 13.42 0.78 -6.13
N LYS A 136 14.34 1.14 -5.25
CA LYS A 136 15.41 2.12 -5.53
C LYS A 136 16.26 1.75 -6.75
N GLY A 137 16.80 0.52 -6.78
CA GLY A 137 17.65 0.05 -7.87
C GLY A 137 16.95 0.07 -9.22
N ARG A 138 15.66 -0.25 -9.24
CA ARG A 138 14.84 -0.22 -10.45
C ARG A 138 14.62 1.21 -10.95
N VAL A 139 14.20 2.11 -10.07
CA VAL A 139 13.99 3.52 -10.43
C VAL A 139 15.28 4.16 -10.92
N ASN A 140 16.42 3.86 -10.31
CA ASN A 140 17.72 4.38 -10.73
C ASN A 140 18.15 3.95 -12.14
N VAL A 141 17.60 2.85 -12.66
CA VAL A 141 17.85 2.40 -14.05
C VAL A 141 16.66 2.69 -14.98
N GLY A 142 15.72 3.52 -14.56
CA GLY A 142 14.57 3.94 -15.37
C GLY A 142 13.45 2.89 -15.48
N ILE A 143 13.36 1.96 -14.52
CA ILE A 143 12.31 0.93 -14.44
C ILE A 143 11.41 1.22 -13.25
N SER A 144 10.09 1.03 -13.41
CA SER A 144 9.10 1.28 -12.36
C SER A 144 9.40 0.53 -11.07
N SER A 145 9.20 1.20 -9.94
CA SER A 145 9.20 0.60 -8.61
C SER A 145 8.13 -0.50 -8.49
N SER A 146 8.27 -1.36 -7.48
CA SER A 146 7.21 -2.28 -7.06
C SER A 146 6.36 -1.67 -5.97
N LEU A 147 5.06 -1.90 -6.04
CA LEU A 147 4.11 -1.61 -4.96
C LEU A 147 4.14 -2.73 -3.90
N ILE A 148 3.83 -2.40 -2.65
CA ILE A 148 3.91 -3.33 -1.51
C ILE A 148 2.69 -3.29 -0.60
N GLY A 149 1.57 -2.80 -1.12
CA GLY A 149 0.30 -2.76 -0.40
C GLY A 149 0.14 -1.58 0.56
N SER A 150 1.23 -1.00 1.09
CA SER A 150 1.20 0.10 2.04
C SER A 150 2.22 1.18 1.71
N GLY A 151 2.00 2.41 2.17
CA GLY A 151 2.83 3.56 1.77
C GLY A 151 2.71 3.88 0.29
N MET A 152 1.62 3.51 -0.33
CA MET A 152 1.33 3.79 -1.74
C MET A 152 0.60 5.11 -1.88
N VAL A 153 1.02 5.90 -2.85
CA VAL A 153 0.38 7.18 -3.18
C VAL A 153 -0.07 7.13 -4.63
N PHE A 154 -1.31 7.56 -4.87
CA PHE A 154 -1.91 7.55 -6.19
C PHE A 154 -2.64 8.87 -6.49
N ASP A 155 -2.71 9.21 -7.77
CA ASP A 155 -3.72 10.15 -8.26
C ASP A 155 -5.12 9.63 -7.90
N PHE A 156 -5.97 10.52 -7.36
CA PHE A 156 -7.31 10.13 -6.91
C PHE A 156 -8.18 9.60 -8.05
N GLY A 157 -8.18 10.29 -9.19
CA GLY A 157 -9.00 9.92 -10.34
C GLY A 157 -8.58 8.57 -10.92
N TRP A 158 -7.27 8.37 -11.03
CA TRP A 158 -6.72 7.10 -11.50
C TRP A 158 -7.10 5.95 -10.55
N LEU A 159 -6.85 6.11 -9.26
CA LEU A 159 -7.14 5.06 -8.27
C LEU A 159 -8.64 4.75 -8.19
N LYS A 160 -9.49 5.77 -8.24
CA LYS A 160 -10.96 5.62 -8.20
C LYS A 160 -11.50 4.83 -9.39
N SER A 161 -10.84 4.91 -10.55
CA SER A 161 -11.25 4.15 -11.74
C SER A 161 -10.73 2.71 -11.76
N HIS A 162 -9.59 2.42 -11.09
CA HIS A 162 -8.93 1.12 -11.18
C HIS A 162 -9.14 0.22 -9.96
N MET A 163 -9.19 0.78 -8.75
CA MET A 163 -9.36 -0.01 -7.52
C MET A 163 -10.62 -0.89 -7.53
N PRO A 164 -11.79 -0.45 -8.05
CA PRO A 164 -12.98 -1.31 -8.13
C PRO A 164 -12.83 -2.51 -9.08
N GLN A 165 -11.84 -2.49 -9.97
CA GLN A 165 -11.56 -3.57 -10.91
C GLN A 165 -10.68 -4.66 -10.29
N CYS A 166 -10.04 -4.39 -9.16
CA CYS A 166 -9.29 -5.38 -8.41
C CYS A 166 -10.24 -6.45 -7.85
N GLY A 167 -9.88 -7.71 -7.99
CA GLY A 167 -10.73 -8.85 -7.60
C GLY A 167 -10.06 -9.82 -6.67
N THR A 168 -8.78 -9.61 -6.31
CA THR A 168 -8.00 -10.55 -5.51
C THR A 168 -7.49 -9.91 -4.21
N PHE A 169 -6.84 -10.72 -3.38
CA PHE A 169 -6.19 -10.26 -2.15
C PHE A 169 -4.82 -9.59 -2.41
N ALA A 170 -4.39 -9.53 -3.66
CA ALA A 170 -3.13 -8.93 -4.11
C ALA A 170 -3.43 -7.68 -4.95
N GLU A 171 -4.21 -6.76 -4.40
CA GLU A 171 -4.65 -5.53 -5.07
C GLU A 171 -3.48 -4.65 -5.53
N ASP A 172 -2.38 -4.65 -4.78
CA ASP A 172 -1.14 -3.95 -5.14
C ASP A 172 -0.56 -4.47 -6.45
N LYS A 173 -0.59 -5.79 -6.65
CA LYS A 173 -0.11 -6.42 -7.89
C LYS A 173 -1.06 -6.19 -9.07
N GLU A 174 -2.35 -6.19 -8.82
CA GLU A 174 -3.34 -5.84 -9.86
C GLU A 174 -3.18 -4.38 -10.29
N LEU A 175 -2.99 -3.46 -9.35
CA LEU A 175 -2.69 -2.06 -9.67
C LEU A 175 -1.37 -1.91 -10.46
N GLU A 176 -0.33 -2.68 -10.10
CA GLU A 176 0.92 -2.69 -10.90
C GLU A 176 0.68 -3.15 -12.36
N ILE A 177 -0.24 -4.10 -12.60
CA ILE A 177 -0.60 -4.52 -13.96
C ILE A 177 -1.27 -3.39 -14.72
N TYR A 178 -2.24 -2.70 -14.12
CA TYR A 178 -2.91 -1.56 -14.76
C TYR A 178 -1.93 -0.43 -15.09
N LEU A 179 -1.07 -0.05 -14.12
CA LEU A 179 -0.03 0.96 -14.33
C LEU A 179 0.93 0.56 -15.47
N ALA A 180 1.36 -0.69 -15.48
CA ALA A 180 2.24 -1.19 -16.53
C ALA A 180 1.56 -1.24 -17.91
N THR A 181 0.27 -1.62 -17.98
CA THR A 181 -0.52 -1.64 -19.22
C THR A 181 -0.67 -0.23 -19.79
N GLU A 182 -0.89 0.76 -18.94
CA GLU A 182 -1.01 2.17 -19.31
C GLU A 182 0.35 2.86 -19.49
N ASN A 183 1.46 2.15 -19.32
CA ASN A 183 2.82 2.65 -19.36
C ASN A 183 3.07 3.80 -18.35
N ILE A 184 2.43 3.73 -17.19
CA ILE A 184 2.61 4.67 -16.11
C ILE A 184 3.77 4.23 -15.22
N PHE A 185 4.69 5.16 -14.98
CA PHE A 185 5.84 4.92 -14.13
C PHE A 185 5.45 5.00 -12.65
N VAL A 186 5.90 4.03 -11.86
CA VAL A 186 5.81 4.06 -10.40
C VAL A 186 7.13 4.56 -9.86
N ASP A 187 7.12 5.71 -9.21
CA ASP A 187 8.30 6.26 -8.57
C ASP A 187 8.53 5.67 -7.17
N TYR A 188 9.70 5.95 -6.59
CA TYR A 188 10.05 5.49 -5.26
C TYR A 188 10.65 6.60 -4.41
N ALA A 189 10.02 6.90 -3.29
CA ALA A 189 10.48 7.90 -2.33
C ALA A 189 11.31 7.23 -1.23
N GLU A 190 12.62 7.11 -1.45
CA GLU A 190 13.55 6.47 -0.52
C GLU A 190 13.57 7.14 0.86
N ASP A 191 13.47 8.45 0.88
CA ASP A 191 13.60 9.25 2.11
C ASP A 191 12.27 9.47 2.85
N ILE A 192 11.13 8.99 2.33
CA ILE A 192 9.81 9.13 2.96
C ILE A 192 9.43 7.81 3.61
N LEU A 193 9.56 7.76 4.94
CA LEU A 193 9.45 6.52 5.68
C LEU A 193 8.02 6.21 6.11
N VAL A 194 7.66 4.94 5.98
CA VAL A 194 6.46 4.33 6.57
C VAL A 194 6.91 3.18 7.45
N TYR A 195 6.74 3.31 8.74
CA TYR A 195 7.14 2.32 9.73
C TYR A 195 6.06 1.25 9.85
N ASP A 196 6.43 0.01 9.58
CA ASP A 196 5.55 -1.16 9.50
C ASP A 196 5.90 -2.17 10.60
N GLU A 197 4.90 -2.72 11.29
CA GLU A 197 5.13 -3.66 12.38
C GLU A 197 5.56 -5.02 11.85
N LYS A 198 6.78 -5.44 12.23
CA LYS A 198 7.33 -6.74 11.83
C LYS A 198 6.93 -7.84 12.80
N THR A 199 6.57 -8.99 12.26
CA THR A 199 6.15 -10.11 13.09
C THR A 199 7.29 -10.62 13.97
N SER A 200 6.96 -10.91 15.23
CA SER A 200 7.89 -11.48 16.20
C SER A 200 7.84 -13.01 16.28
N ARG A 201 6.97 -13.66 15.49
CA ARG A 201 6.71 -15.11 15.53
C ARG A 201 7.03 -15.76 14.19
N GLN A 202 7.88 -16.78 14.23
CA GLN A 202 8.28 -17.55 13.04
C GLN A 202 7.10 -18.17 12.27
N GLU A 203 6.10 -18.67 12.97
CA GLU A 203 4.92 -19.26 12.33
C GLU A 203 4.08 -18.23 11.57
N VAL A 204 3.98 -17.00 12.09
CA VAL A 204 3.27 -15.89 11.44
C VAL A 204 4.04 -15.47 10.21
N MET A 205 5.36 -15.32 10.32
CA MET A 205 6.25 -15.00 9.20
C MET A 205 6.13 -16.04 8.06
N ALA A 206 6.15 -17.33 8.39
CA ALA A 206 6.00 -18.39 7.40
C ALA A 206 4.66 -18.32 6.66
N ARG A 207 3.57 -18.03 7.38
CA ARG A 207 2.23 -17.82 6.77
C ARG A 207 2.18 -16.59 5.88
N GLN A 208 2.78 -15.48 6.30
CA GLN A 208 2.86 -14.25 5.50
C GLN A 208 3.65 -14.50 4.20
N ARG A 209 4.82 -15.14 4.28
CA ARG A 209 5.64 -15.48 3.11
C ARG A 209 4.91 -16.43 2.14
N SER A 210 4.22 -17.43 2.67
CA SER A 210 3.38 -18.31 1.84
C SER A 210 2.28 -17.52 1.11
N ARG A 211 1.62 -16.56 1.78
CA ARG A 211 0.63 -15.68 1.16
C ARG A 211 1.25 -14.81 0.07
N TRP A 212 2.43 -14.23 0.31
CA TRP A 212 3.15 -13.43 -0.68
C TRP A 212 3.55 -14.25 -1.91
N PHE A 213 4.02 -15.48 -1.70
CA PHE A 213 4.32 -16.40 -2.81
C PHE A 213 3.06 -16.71 -3.65
N HIS A 214 1.93 -16.97 -3.01
CA HIS A 214 0.67 -17.15 -3.73
C HIS A 214 0.24 -15.89 -4.48
N ALA A 215 0.43 -14.70 -3.88
CA ALA A 215 0.16 -13.42 -4.54
C ALA A 215 1.04 -13.24 -5.78
N GLN A 216 2.32 -13.63 -5.73
CA GLN A 216 3.25 -13.56 -6.86
C GLN A 216 2.84 -14.52 -7.99
N LEU A 217 2.47 -15.77 -7.68
CA LEU A 217 1.96 -16.72 -8.67
C LEU A 217 0.67 -16.22 -9.33
N LEU A 218 -0.21 -15.64 -8.52
CA LEU A 218 -1.45 -15.03 -9.01
C LEU A 218 -1.14 -13.85 -9.94
N ALA A 219 -0.26 -12.94 -9.52
CA ALA A 219 0.15 -11.78 -10.32
C ALA A 219 0.77 -12.23 -11.65
N PHE A 220 1.64 -13.24 -11.64
CA PHE A 220 2.19 -13.82 -12.87
C PHE A 220 1.10 -14.40 -13.77
N SER A 221 0.14 -15.13 -13.21
CA SER A 221 -1.00 -15.65 -13.99
C SER A 221 -1.85 -14.52 -14.58
N LEU A 222 -2.09 -13.46 -13.82
CA LEU A 222 -2.89 -12.32 -14.27
C LEU A 222 -2.16 -11.54 -15.37
N ILE A 223 -0.86 -11.26 -15.24
CA ILE A 223 -0.12 -10.52 -16.27
C ILE A 223 -0.06 -11.31 -17.58
N ILE A 224 0.05 -12.63 -17.55
CA ILE A 224 -0.01 -13.45 -18.76
C ILE A 224 -1.41 -13.45 -19.40
N ARG A 225 -2.46 -13.45 -18.58
CA ARG A 225 -3.86 -13.40 -19.09
C ARG A 225 -4.21 -12.05 -19.70
N HIS A 226 -3.65 -10.96 -19.19
CA HIS A 226 -3.88 -9.61 -19.69
C HIS A 226 -2.89 -9.21 -20.79
N LEU A 227 -2.05 -10.14 -21.24
CA LEU A 227 -1.06 -9.88 -22.29
C LEU A 227 -1.78 -9.49 -23.60
N ASP A 228 -1.70 -8.23 -23.95
CA ASP A 228 -2.09 -7.71 -25.25
C ASP A 228 -0.85 -7.17 -25.96
N LEU A 229 -0.54 -7.73 -27.12
CA LEU A 229 0.63 -7.30 -27.92
C LEU A 229 0.54 -5.82 -28.34
N ARG A 230 -0.64 -5.21 -28.27
CA ARG A 230 -0.84 -3.79 -28.61
C ARG A 230 -0.45 -2.86 -27.46
N THR A 231 -0.54 -3.33 -26.21
CA THR A 231 -0.18 -2.60 -25.00
C THR A 231 1.18 -3.04 -24.46
N LEU A 232 1.85 -3.98 -25.14
CA LEU A 232 3.13 -4.50 -24.73
C LEU A 232 4.18 -3.38 -24.75
N ASN A 233 4.62 -3.00 -23.58
CA ASN A 233 5.65 -2.01 -23.34
C ASN A 233 6.74 -2.57 -22.42
N TRP A 234 7.82 -1.81 -22.21
CA TRP A 234 8.94 -2.27 -21.41
C TRP A 234 8.57 -2.50 -19.93
N ASN A 235 7.75 -1.64 -19.35
CA ASN A 235 7.29 -1.79 -17.97
C ASN A 235 6.48 -3.08 -17.80
N TYR A 236 5.60 -3.40 -18.75
CA TYR A 236 4.81 -4.63 -18.73
C TYR A 236 5.68 -5.88 -18.80
N MET A 237 6.63 -5.91 -19.75
CA MET A 237 7.56 -7.04 -19.90
C MET A 237 8.41 -7.25 -18.66
N ASP A 238 8.88 -6.16 -18.07
CA ASP A 238 9.67 -6.18 -16.85
C ASP A 238 8.89 -6.76 -15.66
N LYS A 239 7.61 -6.38 -15.49
CA LYS A 239 6.75 -6.97 -14.45
C LYS A 239 6.53 -8.47 -14.67
N ALA A 240 6.36 -8.92 -15.91
CA ALA A 240 6.24 -10.35 -16.21
C ALA A 240 7.51 -11.12 -15.82
N VAL A 241 8.68 -10.55 -16.05
CA VAL A 241 9.97 -11.13 -15.62
C VAL A 241 10.13 -11.08 -14.09
N GLN A 242 9.71 -9.96 -13.46
CA GLN A 242 9.80 -9.79 -12.01
C GLN A 242 9.00 -10.85 -11.26
N TRP A 243 7.80 -11.20 -11.73
CA TRP A 243 6.92 -12.16 -11.07
C TRP A 243 7.10 -13.60 -11.53
N PHE A 244 8.06 -13.86 -12.41
CA PHE A 244 8.34 -15.23 -12.83
C PHE A 244 8.80 -16.09 -11.63
N PRO A 245 8.21 -17.27 -11.39
CA PRO A 245 8.34 -18.01 -10.14
C PRO A 245 9.71 -18.63 -9.83
N LEU A 246 10.70 -18.52 -10.70
CA LEU A 246 12.06 -19.06 -10.47
C LEU A 246 12.93 -18.23 -9.51
N ARG A 247 12.42 -17.14 -8.92
CA ARG A 247 13.25 -16.16 -8.23
C ARG A 247 13.29 -16.26 -6.71
N GLU A 248 12.57 -17.20 -6.08
CA GLU A 248 12.48 -17.33 -4.61
C GLU A 248 13.11 -18.61 -4.05
N TYR A 249 14.30 -19.02 -4.55
CA TYR A 249 15.07 -20.09 -3.94
C TYR A 249 16.48 -19.62 -3.59
#